data_6920849d54928892d2beddaccc881127
#
_entry.id   6920849d54928892d2beddaccc881127
#
_cell.length_a   1.000
_cell.length_b   1.000
_cell.length_c   1.000
_cell.angle_alpha   90.00
_cell.angle_beta   90.00
_cell.angle_gamma   90.00
#
_symmetry.space_group_name_H-M   'P 1'
#
loop_
_entity.id
_entity.type
_entity.pdbx_description
1 polymer ?
#
loop_
_entity_poly.entity_id
_entity_poly.type
_entity_poly.pdbx_seq_one_letter_code
_entity_poly.pdbx_strand_id
1 'polypeptide(L)'
;VPCSAKDGEGLQDLLTVTVGLAERFLEERLRDTLGDGEGTVLEMKDERGLGKTIDVILNRGELKIGDSITLVSQDGPFTTHIKGMFRPRGMAEMRDAGDRWESCEKAVAACGLKIVAPNLENVLAGTTLRQTNSDSARANAEKEAYKEAKISVDIAEEGVVIKADTVG
;
A
#
# COMPACT_ATOMS: atom_id res chain seq x y z
N VAL A 1 15.76 -1.97 23.96
CA VAL A 1 15.39 -0.71 24.65
C VAL A 1 14.15 -0.97 25.45
N PRO A 2 14.17 -0.88 26.79
CA PRO A 2 12.96 -0.95 27.60
C PRO A 2 12.11 0.29 27.35
N CYS A 3 10.80 0.10 27.12
CA CYS A 3 9.88 1.21 26.89
C CYS A 3 8.47 0.90 27.42
N SER A 4 7.72 1.96 27.74
CA SER A 4 6.34 1.92 28.18
C SER A 4 5.47 2.76 27.24
N ALA A 5 4.54 2.13 26.54
CA ALA A 5 3.57 2.84 25.68
C ALA A 5 2.58 3.69 26.50
N LYS A 6 2.35 3.31 27.78
CA LYS A 6 1.42 4.01 28.68
C LYS A 6 1.99 5.35 29.16
N ASP A 7 3.26 5.35 29.55
CA ASP A 7 3.91 6.49 30.22
C ASP A 7 4.82 7.26 29.25
N GLY A 8 5.08 6.71 28.06
CA GLY A 8 5.97 7.29 27.05
C GLY A 8 7.47 7.12 27.37
N GLU A 9 7.80 6.44 28.47
CA GLU A 9 9.18 6.22 28.90
C GLU A 9 9.92 5.34 27.88
N GLY A 10 11.14 5.73 27.49
CA GLY A 10 11.99 4.99 26.55
C GLY A 10 11.55 5.03 25.07
N LEU A 11 10.43 5.68 24.72
CA LEU A 11 9.96 5.76 23.32
C LEU A 11 10.93 6.56 22.45
N GLN A 12 11.51 7.62 22.96
CA GLN A 12 12.48 8.44 22.24
C GLN A 12 13.74 7.63 21.91
N ASP A 13 14.23 6.84 22.85
CA ASP A 13 15.38 5.97 22.65
C ASP A 13 15.07 4.87 21.61
N LEU A 14 13.87 4.28 21.70
CA LEU A 14 13.41 3.29 20.74
C LEU A 14 13.38 3.86 19.31
N LEU A 15 12.81 5.05 19.13
CA LEU A 15 12.73 5.71 17.83
C LEU A 15 14.14 6.07 17.32
N THR A 16 15.01 6.60 18.17
CA THR A 16 16.39 6.95 17.80
C THR A 16 17.17 5.73 17.32
N VAL A 17 17.08 4.62 18.07
CA VAL A 17 17.74 3.36 17.67
C VAL A 17 17.13 2.81 16.37
N THR A 18 15.81 2.85 16.22
CA THR A 18 15.13 2.37 15.00
C THR A 18 15.56 3.17 13.77
N VAL A 19 15.58 4.50 13.86
CA VAL A 19 16.03 5.36 12.75
C VAL A 19 17.50 5.10 12.42
N GLY A 20 18.38 5.05 13.42
CA GLY A 20 19.80 4.80 13.19
C GLY A 20 20.09 3.43 12.59
N LEU A 21 19.32 2.40 12.94
CA LEU A 21 19.41 1.08 12.31
C LEU A 21 18.88 1.10 10.87
N ALA A 22 17.76 1.81 10.64
CA ALA A 22 17.20 1.96 9.31
C ALA A 22 18.17 2.69 8.37
N GLU A 23 18.74 3.80 8.79
CA GLU A 23 19.76 4.52 8.02
C GLU A 23 20.97 3.65 7.67
N ARG A 24 21.46 2.88 8.64
CA ARG A 24 22.67 2.05 8.45
C ARG A 24 22.44 0.84 7.55
N PHE A 25 21.30 0.16 7.67
CA PHE A 25 21.05 -1.12 6.99
C PHE A 25 20.15 -1.00 5.75
N LEU A 26 19.43 0.10 5.61
CA LEU A 26 18.49 0.31 4.50
C LEU A 26 18.92 1.45 3.57
N GLU A 27 20.14 1.99 3.74
CA GLU A 27 20.61 3.15 2.96
C GLU A 27 20.47 2.95 1.44
N GLU A 28 20.84 1.78 0.93
CA GLU A 28 20.71 1.46 -0.50
C GLU A 28 19.23 1.41 -0.94
N ARG A 29 18.35 0.84 -0.10
CA ARG A 29 16.90 0.76 -0.38
C ARG A 29 16.21 2.12 -0.26
N LEU A 30 16.68 2.98 0.65
CA LEU A 30 16.13 4.33 0.84
C LEU A 30 16.55 5.29 -0.30
N ARG A 31 17.65 5.01 -1.00
CA ARG A 31 18.06 5.78 -2.19
C ARG A 31 17.21 5.49 -3.42
N ASP A 32 16.52 4.36 -3.47
CA ASP A 32 15.75 3.88 -4.62
C ASP A 32 14.33 4.52 -4.69
N THR A 33 14.25 5.80 -4.33
CA THR A 33 12.97 6.56 -4.39
C THR A 33 12.61 7.00 -5.81
N LEU A 34 13.50 6.83 -6.77
CA LEU A 34 13.28 7.16 -8.18
C LEU A 34 12.93 5.90 -8.95
N GLY A 35 11.80 5.92 -9.66
CA GLY A 35 11.36 4.79 -10.49
C GLY A 35 9.84 4.63 -10.47
N ASP A 36 9.39 3.50 -11.01
CA ASP A 36 7.99 3.14 -11.04
C ASP A 36 7.43 2.96 -9.63
N GLY A 37 6.21 3.43 -9.42
CA GLY A 37 5.53 3.35 -8.13
C GLY A 37 5.25 1.91 -7.72
N GLU A 38 5.70 1.52 -6.52
CA GLU A 38 5.40 0.23 -5.91
C GLU A 38 4.91 0.42 -4.48
N GLY A 39 3.82 -0.26 -4.12
CA GLY A 39 3.22 -0.14 -2.82
C GLY A 39 2.52 -1.40 -2.37
N THR A 40 2.09 -1.42 -1.12
CA THR A 40 1.33 -2.53 -0.53
C THR A 40 -0.10 -2.08 -0.23
N VAL A 41 -1.07 -2.83 -0.70
CA VAL A 41 -2.48 -2.61 -0.38
C VAL A 41 -2.73 -3.05 1.06
N LEU A 42 -3.21 -2.14 1.90
CA LEU A 42 -3.55 -2.42 3.30
C LEU A 42 -4.97 -2.94 3.44
N GLU A 43 -5.89 -2.22 2.85
CA GLU A 43 -7.32 -2.56 2.93
C GLU A 43 -8.11 -1.91 1.78
N MET A 44 -9.29 -2.48 1.49
CA MET A 44 -10.26 -1.91 0.59
C MET A 44 -11.45 -1.41 1.41
N LYS A 45 -11.92 -0.21 1.11
CA LYS A 45 -13.07 0.42 1.78
C LYS A 45 -14.10 0.91 0.79
N ASP A 46 -15.35 0.95 1.24
CA ASP A 46 -16.44 1.67 0.56
C ASP A 46 -16.63 3.02 1.27
N GLU A 47 -16.25 4.10 0.59
CA GLU A 47 -16.33 5.44 1.17
C GLU A 47 -17.46 6.26 0.56
N ARG A 48 -18.26 6.87 1.44
CA ARG A 48 -19.40 7.69 1.03
C ARG A 48 -18.93 8.88 0.18
N GLY A 49 -19.38 8.92 -1.07
CA GLY A 49 -19.03 9.98 -2.03
C GLY A 49 -17.78 9.71 -2.89
N LEU A 50 -16.94 8.75 -2.52
CA LEU A 50 -15.77 8.34 -3.32
C LEU A 50 -15.97 6.96 -3.96
N GLY A 51 -16.89 6.13 -3.42
CA GLY A 51 -17.05 4.75 -3.83
C GLY A 51 -15.97 3.84 -3.27
N LYS A 52 -15.59 2.82 -4.03
CA LYS A 52 -14.54 1.88 -3.62
C LYS A 52 -13.17 2.54 -3.68
N THR A 53 -12.43 2.45 -2.58
CA THR A 53 -11.09 2.99 -2.41
C THR A 53 -10.18 1.93 -1.84
N ILE A 54 -8.88 2.04 -2.08
CA ILE A 54 -7.85 1.24 -1.44
C ILE A 54 -6.92 2.14 -0.64
N ASP A 55 -6.59 1.70 0.57
CA ASP A 55 -5.54 2.31 1.38
C ASP A 55 -4.22 1.57 1.09
N VAL A 56 -3.19 2.32 0.73
CA VAL A 56 -1.90 1.80 0.21
C VAL A 56 -0.75 2.47 0.95
N ILE A 57 0.30 1.72 1.27
CA ILE A 57 1.60 2.30 1.59
C ILE A 57 2.45 2.26 0.30
N LEU A 58 2.79 3.43 -0.22
CA LEU A 58 3.74 3.57 -1.30
C LEU A 58 5.15 3.39 -0.74
N ASN A 59 5.79 2.29 -1.09
CA ASN A 59 7.10 1.90 -0.57
C ASN A 59 8.25 2.44 -1.42
N ARG A 60 8.01 2.63 -2.74
CA ARG A 60 9.04 2.97 -3.73
C ARG A 60 8.43 3.82 -4.85
N GLY A 61 9.27 4.66 -5.48
CA GLY A 61 8.91 5.43 -6.66
C GLY A 61 7.90 6.54 -6.42
N GLU A 62 7.18 6.87 -7.47
CA GLU A 62 6.14 7.91 -7.44
C GLU A 62 4.87 7.46 -8.17
N LEU A 63 3.72 7.98 -7.72
CA LEU A 63 2.43 7.80 -8.39
C LEU A 63 1.80 9.15 -8.70
N LYS A 64 1.09 9.22 -9.81
CA LYS A 64 0.31 10.39 -10.27
C LYS A 64 -1.11 9.99 -10.63
N ILE A 65 -2.02 10.94 -10.56
CA ILE A 65 -3.37 10.76 -11.11
C ILE A 65 -3.26 10.49 -12.62
N GLY A 66 -3.97 9.46 -13.09
CA GLY A 66 -3.91 8.99 -14.48
C GLY A 66 -2.96 7.82 -14.72
N ASP A 67 -2.05 7.53 -13.79
CA ASP A 67 -1.16 6.38 -13.93
C ASP A 67 -1.93 5.07 -13.99
N SER A 68 -1.41 4.14 -14.79
CA SER A 68 -1.86 2.75 -14.81
C SER A 68 -1.21 1.99 -13.67
N ILE A 69 -2.02 1.25 -12.93
CA ILE A 69 -1.56 0.40 -11.83
C ILE A 69 -2.08 -1.02 -12.01
N THR A 70 -1.25 -2.00 -11.73
CA THR A 70 -1.62 -3.42 -11.65
C THR A 70 -1.80 -3.80 -10.18
N LEU A 71 -2.92 -4.44 -9.91
CA LEU A 71 -3.37 -4.93 -8.61
C LEU A 71 -3.72 -6.41 -8.70
N VAL A 72 -3.83 -7.06 -7.55
CA VAL A 72 -4.30 -8.45 -7.44
C VAL A 72 -5.71 -8.46 -6.85
N SER A 73 -6.64 -9.12 -7.56
CA SER A 73 -7.99 -9.38 -7.07
C SER A 73 -8.20 -10.88 -6.82
N GLN A 74 -9.36 -11.25 -6.27
CA GLN A 74 -9.77 -12.66 -6.14
C GLN A 74 -9.82 -13.40 -7.47
N ASP A 75 -10.10 -12.69 -8.56
CA ASP A 75 -10.17 -13.23 -9.93
C ASP A 75 -8.82 -13.25 -10.65
N GLY A 76 -7.77 -12.74 -10.01
CA GLY A 76 -6.41 -12.63 -10.55
C GLY A 76 -5.93 -11.19 -10.70
N PRO A 77 -4.75 -10.99 -11.30
CA PRO A 77 -4.21 -9.66 -11.53
C PRO A 77 -5.01 -8.90 -12.59
N PHE A 78 -5.18 -7.60 -12.37
CA PHE A 78 -5.82 -6.68 -13.30
C PHE A 78 -5.15 -5.32 -13.29
N THR A 79 -5.33 -4.56 -14.35
CA THR A 79 -4.81 -3.21 -14.48
C THR A 79 -5.95 -2.20 -14.51
N THR A 80 -5.77 -1.11 -13.77
CA THR A 80 -6.70 0.01 -13.71
C THR A 80 -5.96 1.36 -13.72
N HIS A 81 -6.69 2.47 -13.73
CA HIS A 81 -6.10 3.81 -13.73
C HIS A 81 -6.49 4.58 -12.48
N ILE A 82 -5.54 5.28 -11.91
CA ILE A 82 -5.77 6.15 -10.74
C ILE A 82 -6.66 7.34 -11.16
N LYS A 83 -7.84 7.45 -10.57
CA LYS A 83 -8.76 8.59 -10.77
C LYS A 83 -8.58 9.68 -9.73
N GLY A 84 -8.14 9.33 -8.55
CA GLY A 84 -7.90 10.26 -7.46
C GLY A 84 -6.98 9.66 -6.42
N MET A 85 -6.21 10.52 -5.79
CA MET A 85 -5.33 10.17 -4.69
C MET A 85 -5.51 11.15 -3.55
N PHE A 86 -5.41 10.61 -2.34
CA PHE A 86 -5.49 11.39 -1.12
C PHE A 86 -4.39 10.93 -0.17
N ARG A 87 -3.79 11.87 0.54
CA ARG A 87 -2.85 11.59 1.63
C ARG A 87 -3.46 11.98 2.97
N PRO A 88 -3.10 11.30 4.06
CA PRO A 88 -3.52 11.73 5.37
C PRO A 88 -2.93 13.11 5.67
N ARG A 89 -3.73 14.02 6.20
CA ARG A 89 -3.21 15.28 6.75
C ARG A 89 -2.28 14.95 7.91
N GLY A 90 -1.14 15.63 7.98
CA GLY A 90 -0.24 15.52 9.11
C GLY A 90 -0.98 15.75 10.43
N MET A 91 -0.35 15.45 11.57
CA MET A 91 -0.91 15.48 12.93
C MET A 91 -1.59 16.81 13.31
N ALA A 92 -2.62 17.22 12.57
CA ALA A 92 -3.58 18.21 13.04
C ALA A 92 -4.53 17.49 14.02
N GLU A 93 -4.89 18.14 15.13
CA GLU A 93 -5.75 17.59 16.17
C GLU A 93 -6.93 16.80 15.61
N MET A 94 -7.09 15.56 16.08
CA MET A 94 -8.13 14.62 15.64
C MET A 94 -9.56 15.03 16.03
N ARG A 95 -9.86 16.31 16.20
CA ARG A 95 -11.17 16.76 16.68
C ARG A 95 -12.23 16.88 15.59
N ASP A 96 -11.82 17.06 14.34
CA ASP A 96 -12.75 17.15 13.21
C ASP A 96 -12.74 15.90 12.35
N ALA A 97 -13.75 15.04 12.51
CA ALA A 97 -13.89 13.76 11.82
C ALA A 97 -14.06 13.88 10.29
N GLY A 98 -14.23 15.10 9.75
CA GLY A 98 -14.57 15.35 8.34
C GLY A 98 -13.37 15.57 7.40
N ASP A 99 -12.19 15.86 7.90
CA ASP A 99 -11.13 16.44 7.07
C ASP A 99 -9.77 15.73 7.22
N ARG A 100 -9.79 14.40 7.28
CA ARG A 100 -8.58 13.58 7.50
C ARG A 100 -7.73 13.41 6.24
N TRP A 101 -8.27 13.66 5.07
CA TRP A 101 -7.66 13.37 3.78
C TRP A 101 -7.50 14.63 2.96
N GLU A 102 -6.36 14.81 2.36
CA GLU A 102 -6.03 15.90 1.43
C GLU A 102 -5.80 15.31 0.04
N SER A 103 -6.50 15.85 -0.97
CA SER A 103 -6.28 15.45 -2.35
C SER A 103 -4.87 15.80 -2.79
N CYS A 104 -4.21 14.90 -3.49
CA CYS A 104 -2.89 15.13 -4.07
C CYS A 104 -2.85 14.61 -5.51
N GLU A 105 -2.20 15.36 -6.40
CA GLU A 105 -2.02 14.96 -7.79
C GLU A 105 -0.82 14.01 -7.99
N LYS A 106 0.15 14.12 -7.08
CA LYS A 106 1.38 13.34 -7.10
C LYS A 106 1.77 12.93 -5.68
N ALA A 107 2.25 11.71 -5.54
CA ALA A 107 2.80 11.19 -4.30
C ALA A 107 4.15 10.51 -4.55
N VAL A 108 5.07 10.67 -3.62
CA VAL A 108 6.43 10.11 -3.66
C VAL A 108 6.62 9.25 -2.40
N ALA A 109 7.27 8.11 -2.56
CA ALA A 109 7.59 7.20 -1.46
C ALA A 109 8.52 7.89 -0.39
N ALA A 110 8.40 7.55 0.90
CA ALA A 110 7.44 6.60 1.45
C ALA A 110 6.25 7.37 2.03
N CYS A 111 5.05 6.98 1.69
CA CYS A 111 3.85 7.62 2.23
C CYS A 111 2.62 6.69 2.19
N GLY A 112 1.68 6.95 3.10
CA GLY A 112 0.35 6.35 3.04
C GLY A 112 -0.53 7.10 2.06
N LEU A 113 -1.31 6.38 1.26
CA LEU A 113 -2.22 6.92 0.26
C LEU A 113 -3.56 6.22 0.31
N LYS A 114 -4.60 7.00 0.03
CA LYS A 114 -5.91 6.47 -0.37
C LYS A 114 -6.05 6.67 -1.87
N ILE A 115 -6.34 5.61 -2.61
CA ILE A 115 -6.45 5.62 -4.07
C ILE A 115 -7.88 5.30 -4.47
N VAL A 116 -8.40 6.10 -5.39
CA VAL A 116 -9.68 5.88 -6.07
C VAL A 116 -9.39 5.41 -7.49
N ALA A 117 -9.91 4.28 -7.87
CA ALA A 117 -9.79 3.72 -9.22
C ALA A 117 -11.02 2.85 -9.56
N PRO A 118 -11.26 2.52 -10.83
CA PRO A 118 -12.31 1.57 -11.21
C PRO A 118 -11.97 0.13 -10.80
N ASN A 119 -13.01 -0.69 -10.61
CA ASN A 119 -12.93 -2.14 -10.40
C ASN A 119 -12.11 -2.58 -9.17
N LEU A 120 -12.26 -1.84 -8.06
CA LEU A 120 -11.55 -2.16 -6.80
C LEU A 120 -12.31 -3.16 -5.91
N GLU A 121 -13.47 -3.68 -6.33
CA GLU A 121 -14.41 -4.42 -5.47
C GLU A 121 -13.82 -5.69 -4.84
N ASN A 122 -12.92 -6.36 -5.55
CA ASN A 122 -12.36 -7.65 -5.14
C ASN A 122 -10.85 -7.61 -4.91
N VAL A 123 -10.28 -6.42 -4.69
CA VAL A 123 -8.84 -6.27 -4.44
C VAL A 123 -8.46 -6.96 -3.14
N LEU A 124 -7.37 -7.73 -3.18
CA LEU A 124 -6.85 -8.45 -2.03
C LEU A 124 -5.91 -7.56 -1.21
N ALA A 125 -6.23 -7.39 0.06
CA ALA A 125 -5.36 -6.73 1.01
C ALA A 125 -4.08 -7.56 1.27
N GLY A 126 -2.96 -6.89 1.48
CA GLY A 126 -1.64 -7.51 1.65
C GLY A 126 -0.90 -7.77 0.34
N THR A 127 -1.50 -7.50 -0.82
CA THR A 127 -0.87 -7.66 -2.13
C THR A 127 -0.14 -6.40 -2.59
N THR A 128 0.75 -6.57 -3.56
CA THR A 128 1.54 -5.47 -4.10
C THR A 128 0.80 -4.73 -5.20
N LEU A 129 0.77 -3.40 -5.11
CA LEU A 129 0.40 -2.47 -6.17
C LEU A 129 1.66 -2.12 -6.97
N ARG A 130 1.62 -2.17 -8.31
CA ARG A 130 2.71 -1.77 -9.20
C ARG A 130 2.23 -0.81 -10.27
N GLN A 131 2.99 0.28 -10.47
CA GLN A 131 2.78 1.18 -11.60
C GLN A 131 3.18 0.49 -12.91
N THR A 132 2.34 0.62 -13.94
CA THR A 132 2.49 -0.11 -15.21
C THR A 132 2.20 0.79 -16.42
N ASN A 133 2.90 1.91 -16.50
CA ASN A 133 2.71 2.87 -17.60
C ASN A 133 3.29 2.42 -18.95
N SER A 134 4.02 1.29 -18.99
CA SER A 134 4.53 0.69 -20.22
C SER A 134 4.09 -0.78 -20.37
N ASP A 135 3.97 -1.25 -21.62
CA ASP A 135 3.56 -2.63 -21.89
C ASP A 135 4.53 -3.68 -21.30
N SER A 136 5.83 -3.37 -21.28
CA SER A 136 6.84 -4.24 -20.67
C SER A 136 6.70 -4.30 -19.14
N ALA A 137 6.47 -3.16 -18.48
CA ALA A 137 6.22 -3.08 -17.05
C ALA A 137 4.94 -3.83 -16.68
N ARG A 138 3.90 -3.71 -17.51
CA ARG A 138 2.63 -4.42 -17.33
C ARG A 138 2.80 -5.94 -17.38
N ALA A 139 3.48 -6.46 -18.40
CA ALA A 139 3.70 -7.91 -18.54
C ALA A 139 4.52 -8.50 -17.38
N ASN A 140 5.49 -7.75 -16.87
CA ASN A 140 6.28 -8.15 -15.70
C ASN A 140 5.45 -8.10 -14.40
N ALA A 141 4.70 -7.02 -14.20
CA ALA A 141 3.83 -6.85 -13.04
C ALA A 141 2.75 -7.94 -12.98
N GLU A 142 2.12 -8.28 -14.11
CA GLU A 142 1.15 -9.36 -14.18
C GLU A 142 1.75 -10.72 -13.81
N LYS A 143 2.97 -11.03 -14.29
CA LYS A 143 3.66 -12.29 -13.92
C LYS A 143 3.96 -12.39 -12.43
N GLU A 144 4.40 -11.29 -11.83
CA GLU A 144 4.70 -11.25 -10.40
C GLU A 144 3.43 -11.30 -9.57
N ALA A 145 2.39 -10.57 -9.98
CA ALA A 145 1.08 -10.61 -9.37
C ALA A 145 0.44 -12.02 -9.42
N TYR A 146 0.62 -12.76 -10.53
CA TYR A 146 0.20 -14.17 -10.60
C TYR A 146 0.96 -15.06 -9.62
N LYS A 147 2.24 -14.80 -9.38
CA LYS A 147 3.00 -15.54 -8.37
C LYS A 147 2.49 -15.24 -6.97
N GLU A 148 2.24 -13.97 -6.67
CA GLU A 148 1.67 -13.54 -5.39
C GLU A 148 0.29 -14.18 -5.16
N ALA A 149 -0.58 -14.17 -6.16
CA ALA A 149 -1.90 -14.80 -6.08
C ALA A 149 -1.82 -16.33 -5.86
N LYS A 150 -0.84 -17.03 -6.48
CA LYS A 150 -0.65 -18.47 -6.31
C LYS A 150 -0.06 -18.87 -4.95
N ILE A 151 0.81 -18.07 -4.37
CA ILE A 151 1.39 -18.33 -3.04
C ILE A 151 0.30 -18.25 -1.96
N SER A 152 -0.78 -17.53 -2.23
CA SER A 152 -1.86 -17.33 -1.27
C SER A 152 -2.70 -18.56 -0.97
N VAL A 153 -2.74 -19.60 -1.82
CA VAL A 153 -3.63 -20.73 -1.59
C VAL A 153 -3.06 -22.01 -2.20
N ASP A 154 -2.28 -22.76 -1.43
CA ASP A 154 -2.17 -24.21 -1.63
C ASP A 154 -3.49 -24.83 -1.16
N ILE A 155 -4.43 -25.00 -2.09
CA ILE A 155 -5.70 -25.67 -1.80
C ILE A 155 -5.41 -27.19 -1.81
N ALA A 156 -5.27 -27.77 -0.63
CA ALA A 156 -5.33 -29.21 -0.48
C ALA A 156 -6.81 -29.66 -0.53
N GLU A 157 -7.10 -30.79 -1.18
CA GLU A 157 -8.45 -31.36 -1.22
C GLU A 157 -8.94 -31.78 0.19
N GLU A 158 -8.02 -32.01 1.12
CA GLU A 158 -8.29 -32.32 2.54
C GLU A 158 -7.46 -31.38 3.42
N GLY A 159 -8.10 -30.68 4.36
CA GLY A 159 -7.39 -29.76 5.25
C GLY A 159 -8.31 -28.92 6.14
N VAL A 160 -7.69 -27.99 6.87
CA VAL A 160 -8.38 -27.02 7.73
C VAL A 160 -8.75 -25.79 6.92
N VAL A 161 -10.01 -25.36 7.00
CA VAL A 161 -10.46 -24.11 6.37
C VAL A 161 -9.93 -22.93 7.18
N ILE A 162 -9.11 -22.08 6.57
CA ILE A 162 -8.62 -20.84 7.16
C ILE A 162 -9.30 -19.67 6.44
N LYS A 163 -9.82 -18.72 7.20
CA LYS A 163 -10.32 -17.43 6.70
C LYS A 163 -9.47 -16.32 7.28
N ALA A 164 -9.03 -15.40 6.45
CA ALA A 164 -8.29 -14.22 6.85
C ALA A 164 -8.76 -12.99 6.03
N ASP A 165 -8.58 -11.81 6.60
CA ASP A 165 -8.97 -10.55 5.94
C ASP A 165 -7.86 -10.06 4.98
N THR A 166 -6.64 -10.57 5.12
CA THR A 166 -5.47 -10.22 4.32
C THR A 166 -4.70 -11.45 3.90
N VAL A 167 -3.95 -11.33 2.80
CA VAL A 167 -3.10 -12.42 2.27
C VAL A 167 -1.95 -12.78 3.21
N GLY A 168 -1.42 -11.86 3.97
CA GLY A 168 -0.34 -12.09 4.93
C GLY A 168 -0.82 -12.53 6.28
#